data_7284cbdfa70b4a5e4f401e977fc28f67
#
_entry.id   7284cbdfa70b4a5e4f401e977fc28f67
#
_cell.length_a   1.000
_cell.length_b   1.000
_cell.length_c   1.000
_cell.angle_alpha   90.00
_cell.angle_beta   90.00
_cell.angle_gamma   90.00
#
_symmetry.space_group_name_H-M   'P 1'
#
loop_
_entity.id
_entity.type
_entity.pdbx_description
1 polymer ?
#
loop_
_entity_poly.entity_id
_entity_poly.type
_entity_poly.pdbx_seq_one_letter_code
_entity_poly.pdbx_strand_id
1 'polypeptide(L)'
;MNTKHKKPTLTKKQRHKLRVQQVRRQKIFLTCLFLLIVGCILLRFSKFSGRQEEAHQINAACEAYRDEVSSEAAQYDMSDYVDLILAVMMQESSGQGTDPMQSSEGAYNTRYPQQPNGITDPSYSISCGIQELKYALEKAVCTGPTDLSKIRLALQAYNFGADSYFA
;
A
#
# COMPACT_ATOMS: atom_id res chain seq x y z
N MET A 1 35.36 39.19 56.59
CA MET A 1 33.94 39.59 56.85
C MET A 1 33.04 39.03 55.73
N ASN A 2 32.26 38.03 56.08
CA ASN A 2 31.47 37.28 55.08
C ASN A 2 29.99 37.64 55.32
N THR A 3 29.48 38.57 54.56
CA THR A 3 28.07 39.04 54.65
C THR A 3 27.17 38.06 53.89
N LYS A 4 26.55 37.10 54.61
CA LYS A 4 25.50 36.23 54.08
C LYS A 4 24.25 37.07 53.75
N HIS A 5 24.01 37.36 52.49
CA HIS A 5 22.75 37.94 52.03
C HIS A 5 21.57 36.96 52.28
N LYS A 6 20.75 37.26 53.28
CA LYS A 6 19.50 36.53 53.58
C LYS A 6 18.51 36.75 52.44
N LYS A 7 18.12 35.71 51.70
CA LYS A 7 17.07 35.78 50.66
C LYS A 7 15.75 36.20 51.32
N PRO A 8 14.99 37.15 50.72
CA PRO A 8 13.72 37.61 51.28
C PRO A 8 12.68 36.47 51.29
N THR A 9 12.07 36.25 52.48
CA THR A 9 11.02 35.24 52.66
C THR A 9 9.69 35.78 52.19
N LEU A 10 9.12 35.13 51.17
CA LEU A 10 7.81 35.48 50.56
C LEU A 10 6.66 35.26 51.57
N THR A 11 5.70 36.21 51.64
CA THR A 11 4.50 36.08 52.48
C THR A 11 3.59 34.98 51.98
N LYS A 12 2.71 34.41 52.84
CA LYS A 12 1.72 33.38 52.45
C LYS A 12 0.91 33.77 51.23
N LYS A 13 0.48 35.02 51.12
CA LYS A 13 -0.32 35.59 50.01
C LYS A 13 0.48 35.63 48.69
N GLN A 14 1.77 35.97 48.76
CA GLN A 14 2.66 35.96 47.59
C GLN A 14 2.95 34.52 47.08
N ARG A 15 3.16 33.56 47.97
CA ARG A 15 3.34 32.13 47.61
C ARG A 15 2.10 31.56 46.96
N HIS A 16 0.91 31.90 47.46
CA HIS A 16 -0.36 31.47 46.87
C HIS A 16 -0.53 32.05 45.45
N LYS A 17 -0.27 33.34 45.24
CA LYS A 17 -0.36 34.00 43.92
C LYS A 17 0.60 33.35 42.90
N LEU A 18 1.83 33.04 43.32
CA LEU A 18 2.81 32.37 42.46
C LEU A 18 2.37 30.95 42.09
N ARG A 19 1.81 30.16 43.01
CA ARG A 19 1.28 28.83 42.72
C ARG A 19 0.13 28.88 41.72
N VAL A 20 -0.81 29.80 41.86
CA VAL A 20 -1.93 29.98 40.93
C VAL A 20 -1.42 30.34 39.53
N GLN A 21 -0.43 31.24 39.44
CA GLN A 21 0.17 31.60 38.15
C GLN A 21 0.92 30.40 37.52
N GLN A 22 1.63 29.62 38.32
CA GLN A 22 2.34 28.44 37.85
C GLN A 22 1.38 27.37 37.30
N VAL A 23 0.28 27.07 38.02
CA VAL A 23 -0.75 26.12 37.57
C VAL A 23 -1.42 26.62 36.29
N ARG A 24 -1.72 27.93 36.19
CA ARG A 24 -2.29 28.52 34.97
C ARG A 24 -1.35 28.36 33.78
N ARG A 25 -0.06 28.64 33.95
CA ARG A 25 0.96 28.44 32.90
C ARG A 25 1.07 26.99 32.47
N GLN A 26 1.07 26.05 33.42
CA GLN A 26 1.09 24.60 33.13
C GLN A 26 -0.14 24.16 32.35
N LYS A 27 -1.35 24.63 32.72
CA LYS A 27 -2.58 24.32 31.97
C LYS A 27 -2.51 24.83 30.54
N ILE A 28 -2.08 26.09 30.33
CA ILE A 28 -1.91 26.66 28.99
C ILE A 28 -0.90 25.84 28.17
N PHE A 29 0.24 25.50 28.75
CA PHE A 29 1.27 24.69 28.07
C PHE A 29 0.73 23.31 27.66
N LEU A 30 0.04 22.61 28.56
CA LEU A 30 -0.57 21.30 28.26
C LEU A 30 -1.64 21.39 27.16
N THR A 31 -2.46 22.45 27.18
CA THR A 31 -3.46 22.69 26.14
C THR A 31 -2.81 22.94 24.78
N CYS A 32 -1.78 23.78 24.71
CA CYS A 32 -1.04 24.02 23.47
C CYS A 32 -0.35 22.75 22.95
N LEU A 33 0.26 21.96 23.84
CA LEU A 33 0.88 20.68 23.48
C LEU A 33 -0.16 19.69 22.92
N PHE A 34 -1.32 19.59 23.55
CA PHE A 34 -2.42 18.75 23.09
C PHE A 34 -2.89 19.16 21.69
N LEU A 35 -3.08 20.47 21.45
CA LEU A 35 -3.48 20.99 20.14
C LEU A 35 -2.43 20.72 19.05
N LEU A 36 -1.15 20.82 19.39
CA LEU A 36 -0.05 20.45 18.47
C LEU A 36 -0.07 18.97 18.11
N ILE A 37 -0.27 18.10 19.09
CA ILE A 37 -0.36 16.64 18.86
C ILE A 37 -1.56 16.33 17.95
N VAL A 38 -2.74 16.88 18.26
CA VAL A 38 -3.94 16.71 17.43
C VAL A 38 -3.71 17.22 16.02
N GLY A 39 -3.11 18.41 15.87
CA GLY A 39 -2.75 18.97 14.56
C GLY A 39 -1.81 18.08 13.76
N CYS A 40 -0.77 17.53 14.41
CA CYS A 40 0.14 16.56 13.77
C CYS A 40 -0.57 15.26 13.34
N ILE A 41 -1.49 14.76 14.16
CA ILE A 41 -2.29 13.58 13.83
C ILE A 41 -3.19 13.87 12.62
N LEU A 42 -3.89 15.00 12.59
CA LEU A 42 -4.75 15.38 11.47
C LEU A 42 -3.96 15.58 10.18
N LEU A 43 -2.78 16.18 10.24
CA LEU A 43 -1.88 16.31 9.07
C LEU A 43 -1.37 14.95 8.57
N ARG A 44 -1.13 14.00 9.45
CA ARG A 44 -0.76 12.63 9.08
C ARG A 44 -1.93 11.89 8.43
N PHE A 45 -3.13 12.04 8.96
CA PHE A 45 -4.34 11.47 8.36
C PHE A 45 -4.64 12.07 6.99
N SER A 46 -4.50 13.37 6.80
CA SER A 46 -4.68 14.05 5.51
C SER A 46 -3.69 13.51 4.45
N LYS A 47 -2.41 13.36 4.79
CA LYS A 47 -1.41 12.78 3.88
C LYS A 47 -1.65 11.30 3.60
N PHE A 48 -2.18 10.55 4.57
CA PHE A 48 -2.51 9.14 4.40
C PHE A 48 -3.73 8.96 3.48
N SER A 49 -4.76 9.83 3.60
CA SER A 49 -5.95 9.79 2.74
C SER A 49 -5.61 10.12 1.27
N GLY A 50 -4.77 11.13 1.02
CA GLY A 50 -4.31 11.46 -0.33
C GLY A 50 -3.47 10.35 -0.99
N ARG A 51 -2.67 9.62 -0.19
CA ARG A 51 -1.88 8.50 -0.70
C ARG A 51 -2.74 7.28 -1.08
N GLN A 52 -3.93 7.12 -0.50
CA GLN A 52 -4.86 6.05 -0.85
C GLN A 52 -5.57 6.30 -2.20
N GLU A 53 -5.87 7.55 -2.55
CA GLU A 53 -6.47 7.87 -3.85
C GLU A 53 -5.46 7.69 -5.01
N GLU A 54 -4.19 8.04 -4.82
CA GLU A 54 -3.15 7.81 -5.83
C GLU A 54 -2.83 6.31 -6.05
N ALA A 55 -3.00 5.47 -5.02
CA ALA A 55 -2.75 4.03 -5.11
C ALA A 55 -3.81 3.25 -5.89
N HIS A 56 -4.93 3.88 -6.30
CA HIS A 56 -6.02 3.24 -7.03
C HIS A 56 -6.00 3.51 -8.54
N GLN A 57 -5.07 4.32 -9.04
CA GLN A 57 -4.98 4.61 -10.47
C GLN A 57 -3.90 3.73 -11.11
N ILE A 58 -4.28 3.04 -12.18
CA ILE A 58 -3.33 2.34 -13.06
C ILE A 58 -2.40 3.39 -13.66
N ASN A 59 -1.09 3.16 -13.58
CA ASN A 59 -0.11 4.08 -14.15
C ASN A 59 -0.13 4.06 -15.69
N ALA A 60 0.39 5.12 -16.31
CA ALA A 60 0.37 5.26 -17.76
C ALA A 60 1.11 4.13 -18.51
N ALA A 61 2.14 3.52 -17.91
CA ALA A 61 2.89 2.43 -18.53
C ALA A 61 2.07 1.14 -18.57
N CYS A 62 1.35 0.80 -17.49
CA CYS A 62 0.42 -0.33 -17.49
C CYS A 62 -0.80 -0.04 -18.37
N GLU A 63 -1.30 1.19 -18.36
CA GLU A 63 -2.44 1.59 -19.19
C GLU A 63 -2.15 1.46 -20.69
N ALA A 64 -0.90 1.65 -21.12
CA ALA A 64 -0.50 1.42 -22.50
C ALA A 64 -0.66 -0.03 -22.97
N TYR A 65 -0.74 -0.99 -22.05
CA TYR A 65 -1.00 -2.40 -22.35
C TYR A 65 -2.50 -2.76 -22.36
N ARG A 66 -3.42 -1.82 -22.09
CA ARG A 66 -4.85 -2.13 -21.92
C ARG A 66 -5.47 -2.88 -23.10
N ASP A 67 -5.22 -2.44 -24.32
CA ASP A 67 -5.81 -3.07 -25.52
C ASP A 67 -5.27 -4.50 -25.72
N GLU A 68 -3.99 -4.70 -25.49
CA GLU A 68 -3.33 -6.00 -25.55
C GLU A 68 -3.84 -6.93 -24.46
N VAL A 69 -3.88 -6.46 -23.20
CA VAL A 69 -4.42 -7.20 -22.05
C VAL A 69 -5.88 -7.55 -22.29
N SER A 70 -6.70 -6.64 -22.85
CA SER A 70 -8.12 -6.91 -23.15
C SER A 70 -8.27 -8.01 -24.22
N SER A 71 -7.45 -7.95 -25.27
CA SER A 71 -7.46 -8.95 -26.34
C SER A 71 -7.03 -10.32 -25.84
N GLU A 72 -5.97 -10.38 -25.02
CA GLU A 72 -5.44 -11.61 -24.47
C GLU A 72 -6.38 -12.20 -23.39
N ALA A 73 -6.92 -11.37 -22.51
CA ALA A 73 -7.87 -11.79 -21.48
C ALA A 73 -9.12 -12.44 -22.07
N ALA A 74 -9.60 -11.96 -23.23
CA ALA A 74 -10.75 -12.53 -23.92
C ALA A 74 -10.50 -13.98 -24.36
N GLN A 75 -9.27 -14.38 -24.65
CA GLN A 75 -8.93 -15.76 -25.04
C GLN A 75 -9.03 -16.74 -23.86
N TYR A 76 -8.99 -16.24 -22.64
CA TYR A 76 -9.02 -17.02 -21.40
C TYR A 76 -10.29 -16.81 -20.56
N ASP A 77 -11.35 -16.22 -21.10
CA ASP A 77 -12.59 -15.85 -20.37
C ASP A 77 -12.33 -14.92 -19.17
N MET A 78 -11.34 -14.03 -19.31
CA MET A 78 -10.91 -13.09 -18.26
C MET A 78 -11.26 -11.63 -18.60
N SER A 79 -12.16 -11.39 -19.56
CA SER A 79 -12.51 -10.03 -20.02
C SER A 79 -13.00 -9.11 -18.90
N ASP A 80 -13.70 -9.64 -17.91
CA ASP A 80 -14.21 -8.88 -16.77
C ASP A 80 -13.12 -8.52 -15.74
N TYR A 81 -11.89 -9.02 -15.92
CA TYR A 81 -10.77 -8.85 -15.00
C TYR A 81 -9.64 -7.98 -15.55
N VAL A 82 -9.85 -7.26 -16.67
CA VAL A 82 -8.82 -6.43 -17.32
C VAL A 82 -8.18 -5.44 -16.32
N ASP A 83 -9.00 -4.73 -15.54
CA ASP A 83 -8.48 -3.78 -14.53
C ASP A 83 -7.70 -4.49 -13.42
N LEU A 84 -8.09 -5.70 -13.03
CA LEU A 84 -7.36 -6.50 -12.06
C LEU A 84 -6.00 -6.96 -12.63
N ILE A 85 -5.96 -7.39 -13.88
CA ILE A 85 -4.73 -7.80 -14.57
C ILE A 85 -3.76 -6.63 -14.66
N LEU A 86 -4.23 -5.44 -15.04
CA LEU A 86 -3.42 -4.23 -15.08
C LEU A 86 -2.92 -3.80 -13.66
N ALA A 87 -3.73 -4.01 -12.64
CA ALA A 87 -3.34 -3.76 -11.26
C ALA A 87 -2.25 -4.74 -10.78
N VAL A 88 -2.33 -6.02 -11.18
CA VAL A 88 -1.27 -7.02 -10.94
C VAL A 88 -0.01 -6.60 -11.67
N MET A 89 -0.07 -6.27 -12.96
CA MET A 89 1.08 -5.76 -13.74
C MET A 89 1.75 -4.55 -13.08
N MET A 90 0.93 -3.63 -12.56
CA MET A 90 1.44 -2.45 -11.85
C MET A 90 2.20 -2.83 -10.58
N GLN A 91 1.73 -3.83 -9.84
CA GLN A 91 2.39 -4.33 -8.64
C GLN A 91 3.69 -5.07 -8.98
N GLU A 92 3.70 -5.89 -10.05
CA GLU A 92 4.82 -6.74 -10.41
C GLU A 92 6.00 -5.95 -11.01
N SER A 93 5.72 -5.03 -11.92
CA SER A 93 6.77 -4.33 -12.68
C SER A 93 6.52 -2.85 -12.90
N SER A 94 5.35 -2.34 -12.52
CA SER A 94 4.86 -1.01 -12.95
C SER A 94 4.74 -0.88 -14.46
N GLY A 95 4.57 -1.98 -15.19
CA GLY A 95 4.50 -2.04 -16.64
C GLY A 95 5.86 -1.88 -17.32
N GLN A 96 6.96 -2.16 -16.61
CA GLN A 96 8.32 -1.97 -17.14
C GLN A 96 8.98 -3.29 -17.53
N GLY A 97 9.97 -3.19 -18.42
CA GLY A 97 10.78 -4.33 -18.84
C GLY A 97 10.08 -5.23 -19.87
N THR A 98 10.66 -6.40 -20.10
CA THR A 98 10.19 -7.39 -21.08
C THR A 98 9.36 -8.51 -20.42
N ASP A 99 9.27 -8.52 -19.09
CA ASP A 99 8.45 -9.44 -18.30
C ASP A 99 7.52 -8.65 -17.38
N PRO A 100 6.53 -7.90 -17.96
CA PRO A 100 5.70 -6.98 -17.19
C PRO A 100 4.81 -7.67 -16.14
N MET A 101 4.49 -8.96 -16.30
CA MET A 101 3.73 -9.75 -15.34
C MET A 101 4.60 -10.55 -14.37
N GLN A 102 5.95 -10.47 -14.51
CA GLN A 102 6.93 -11.25 -13.74
C GLN A 102 6.65 -12.77 -13.73
N SER A 103 6.20 -13.27 -14.88
CA SER A 103 5.74 -14.66 -15.04
C SER A 103 6.85 -15.62 -15.47
N SER A 104 8.12 -15.17 -15.47
CA SER A 104 9.25 -15.98 -15.96
C SER A 104 9.43 -17.29 -15.20
N GLU A 105 9.20 -17.31 -13.88
CA GLU A 105 9.36 -18.49 -13.03
C GLU A 105 8.05 -19.27 -12.86
N GLY A 106 6.97 -18.80 -13.50
CA GLY A 106 5.65 -19.40 -13.41
C GLY A 106 5.48 -20.67 -14.25
N ALA A 107 4.46 -21.46 -13.91
CA ALA A 107 4.16 -22.75 -14.56
C ALA A 107 3.79 -22.63 -16.04
N TYR A 108 3.25 -21.45 -16.46
CA TYR A 108 2.82 -21.21 -17.84
C TYR A 108 3.96 -20.75 -18.75
N ASN A 109 5.14 -20.40 -18.21
CA ASN A 109 6.33 -20.14 -19.00
C ASN A 109 6.97 -21.44 -19.47
N THR A 110 6.69 -21.83 -20.69
CA THR A 110 7.26 -23.02 -21.35
C THR A 110 8.25 -22.68 -22.46
N ARG A 111 8.46 -21.39 -22.78
CA ARG A 111 9.27 -20.95 -23.92
C ARG A 111 10.61 -20.33 -23.52
N TYR A 112 10.66 -19.71 -22.34
CA TYR A 112 11.83 -18.97 -21.87
C TYR A 112 12.45 -19.62 -20.63
N PRO A 113 13.72 -19.30 -20.28
CA PRO A 113 14.31 -19.82 -19.04
C PRO A 113 13.48 -19.45 -17.82
N GLN A 114 13.21 -20.45 -16.96
CA GLN A 114 12.52 -20.23 -15.68
C GLN A 114 13.47 -19.65 -14.63
N GLN A 115 13.75 -18.37 -14.79
CA GLN A 115 14.59 -17.57 -13.89
C GLN A 115 14.07 -16.13 -13.88
N PRO A 116 14.38 -15.33 -12.87
CA PRO A 116 13.91 -13.93 -12.82
C PRO A 116 14.23 -13.17 -14.12
N ASN A 117 13.21 -12.53 -14.69
CA ASN A 117 13.26 -11.79 -15.96
C ASN A 117 13.74 -12.64 -17.16
N GLY A 118 13.47 -13.94 -17.15
CA GLY A 118 13.84 -14.84 -18.25
C GLY A 118 13.02 -14.60 -19.51
N ILE A 119 11.76 -14.13 -19.40
CA ILE A 119 10.92 -13.78 -20.54
C ILE A 119 11.42 -12.46 -21.16
N THR A 120 11.61 -12.46 -22.49
CA THR A 120 12.07 -11.29 -23.25
C THR A 120 11.02 -10.78 -24.25
N ASP A 121 9.78 -11.28 -24.13
CA ASP A 121 8.62 -10.95 -24.97
C ASP A 121 7.48 -10.50 -24.04
N PRO A 122 7.13 -9.19 -24.00
CA PRO A 122 6.07 -8.67 -23.15
C PRO A 122 4.70 -9.33 -23.40
N SER A 123 4.35 -9.60 -24.66
CA SER A 123 3.07 -10.22 -25.00
C SER A 123 2.98 -11.62 -24.42
N TYR A 124 4.07 -12.38 -24.47
CA TYR A 124 4.12 -13.70 -23.89
C TYR A 124 4.07 -13.67 -22.35
N SER A 125 4.73 -12.68 -21.72
CA SER A 125 4.62 -12.45 -20.27
C SER A 125 3.17 -12.18 -19.86
N ILE A 126 2.47 -11.33 -20.61
CA ILE A 126 1.06 -11.01 -20.36
C ILE A 126 0.19 -12.27 -20.45
N SER A 127 0.39 -13.09 -21.50
CA SER A 127 -0.34 -14.35 -21.66
C SER A 127 -0.10 -15.31 -20.50
N CYS A 128 1.15 -15.48 -20.06
CA CYS A 128 1.49 -16.33 -18.92
C CYS A 128 0.85 -15.80 -17.62
N GLY A 129 0.98 -14.50 -17.34
CA GLY A 129 0.44 -13.90 -16.13
C GLY A 129 -1.08 -13.95 -16.03
N ILE A 130 -1.79 -13.79 -17.15
CA ILE A 130 -3.25 -13.95 -17.21
C ILE A 130 -3.66 -15.38 -16.86
N GLN A 131 -2.96 -16.38 -17.39
CA GLN A 131 -3.24 -17.79 -17.09
C GLN A 131 -2.97 -18.12 -15.61
N GLU A 132 -1.90 -17.60 -15.04
CA GLU A 132 -1.59 -17.76 -13.62
C GLU A 132 -2.63 -17.12 -12.72
N LEU A 133 -3.07 -15.88 -13.07
CA LEU A 133 -4.10 -15.19 -12.30
C LEU A 133 -5.45 -15.93 -12.42
N LYS A 134 -5.81 -16.39 -13.62
CA LYS A 134 -7.00 -17.21 -13.80
C LYS A 134 -6.97 -18.44 -12.90
N TYR A 135 -5.88 -19.18 -12.93
CA TYR A 135 -5.70 -20.37 -12.10
C TYR A 135 -5.81 -20.06 -10.60
N ALA A 136 -5.22 -18.98 -10.14
CA ALA A 136 -5.33 -18.55 -8.75
C ALA A 136 -6.78 -18.17 -8.37
N LEU A 137 -7.52 -17.50 -9.25
CA LEU A 137 -8.94 -17.17 -9.05
C LEU A 137 -9.81 -18.43 -8.99
N GLU A 138 -9.57 -19.42 -9.85
CA GLU A 138 -10.26 -20.71 -9.85
C GLU A 138 -9.99 -21.48 -8.55
N LYS A 139 -8.74 -21.57 -8.11
CA LYS A 139 -8.36 -22.20 -6.84
C LYS A 139 -8.97 -21.51 -5.62
N ALA A 140 -9.09 -20.18 -5.65
CA ALA A 140 -9.76 -19.41 -4.61
C ALA A 140 -11.29 -19.58 -4.62
N VAL A 141 -11.86 -20.25 -5.64
CA VAL A 141 -13.31 -20.37 -5.89
C VAL A 141 -13.94 -18.97 -6.00
N CYS A 142 -13.31 -18.09 -6.80
CA CYS A 142 -13.81 -16.74 -7.05
C CYS A 142 -15.04 -16.81 -7.97
N THR A 143 -16.13 -16.15 -7.56
CA THR A 143 -17.42 -16.20 -8.29
C THR A 143 -17.62 -15.04 -9.25
N GLY A 144 -16.69 -14.08 -9.29
CA GLY A 144 -16.74 -12.94 -10.21
C GLY A 144 -15.89 -11.75 -9.75
N PRO A 145 -15.82 -10.68 -10.57
CA PRO A 145 -14.94 -9.53 -10.32
C PRO A 145 -15.34 -8.67 -9.10
N THR A 146 -16.51 -8.92 -8.52
CA THR A 146 -16.97 -8.25 -7.30
C THR A 146 -16.73 -9.07 -6.01
N ASP A 147 -16.26 -10.31 -6.14
CA ASP A 147 -15.93 -11.16 -4.97
C ASP A 147 -14.56 -10.80 -4.39
N LEU A 148 -14.50 -9.64 -3.74
CA LEU A 148 -13.27 -9.07 -3.19
C LEU A 148 -12.57 -9.99 -2.19
N SER A 149 -13.32 -10.84 -1.48
CA SER A 149 -12.74 -11.77 -0.51
C SER A 149 -11.90 -12.84 -1.20
N LYS A 150 -12.42 -13.39 -2.29
CA LYS A 150 -11.78 -14.42 -3.09
C LYS A 150 -10.69 -13.86 -3.99
N ILE A 151 -10.90 -12.65 -4.54
CA ILE A 151 -9.84 -11.94 -5.27
C ILE A 151 -8.61 -11.72 -4.38
N ARG A 152 -8.78 -11.26 -3.14
CA ARG A 152 -7.65 -11.09 -2.20
C ARG A 152 -6.92 -12.42 -1.94
N LEU A 153 -7.65 -13.50 -1.79
CA LEU A 153 -7.07 -14.84 -1.61
C LEU A 153 -6.30 -15.28 -2.86
N ALA A 154 -6.87 -15.07 -4.05
CA ALA A 154 -6.24 -15.37 -5.33
C ALA A 154 -4.95 -14.56 -5.54
N LEU A 155 -4.95 -13.27 -5.21
CA LEU A 155 -3.77 -12.41 -5.31
C LEU A 155 -2.65 -12.86 -4.37
N GLN A 156 -2.97 -13.33 -3.17
CA GLN A 156 -1.98 -13.95 -2.27
C GLN A 156 -1.41 -15.23 -2.88
N ALA A 157 -2.28 -16.07 -3.44
CA ALA A 157 -1.87 -17.31 -4.09
C ALA A 157 -1.03 -17.04 -5.34
N TYR A 158 -1.37 -16.04 -6.15
CA TYR A 158 -0.57 -15.60 -7.29
C TYR A 158 0.87 -15.27 -6.86
N ASN A 159 1.01 -14.46 -5.80
CA ASN A 159 2.30 -14.00 -5.30
C ASN A 159 3.17 -15.13 -4.67
N PHE A 160 2.56 -16.17 -4.10
CA PHE A 160 3.27 -17.28 -3.44
C PHE A 160 3.35 -18.56 -4.29
N GLY A 161 2.77 -18.57 -5.48
CA GLY A 161 2.53 -19.75 -6.28
C GLY A 161 1.27 -20.50 -5.83
N ALA A 162 0.24 -20.53 -6.71
CA ALA A 162 -1.09 -21.00 -6.35
C ALA A 162 -1.12 -22.45 -5.85
N ASP A 163 -0.31 -23.34 -6.43
CA ASP A 163 -0.23 -24.74 -6.00
C ASP A 163 0.34 -24.89 -4.58
N SER A 164 1.37 -24.10 -4.25
CA SER A 164 1.97 -24.10 -2.91
C SER A 164 1.06 -23.47 -1.86
N TYR A 165 0.28 -22.48 -2.27
CA TYR A 165 -0.59 -21.73 -1.36
C TYR A 165 -1.85 -22.51 -0.97
N PHE A 166 -2.40 -23.33 -1.88
CA PHE A 166 -3.62 -24.11 -1.67
C PHE A 166 -3.36 -25.60 -1.37
N ALA A 167 -2.09 -26.01 -1.21
CA ALA A 167 -1.72 -27.37 -0.79
C ALA A 167 -1.94 -27.55 0.71
#